data_c34201d7b1c7f04716e64c5582aefc94
#
_entry.id   c34201d7b1c7f04716e64c5582aefc94
#
_cell.length_a   1.000
_cell.length_b   1.000
_cell.length_c   1.000
_cell.angle_alpha   90.00
_cell.angle_beta   90.00
_cell.angle_gamma   90.00
#
_symmetry.space_group_name_H-M   'P 1'
#
loop_
_entity.id
_entity.type
_entity.pdbx_description
1 polymer ?
#
loop_
_entity_poly.entity_id
_entity_poly.type
_entity_poly.pdbx_seq_one_letter_code
_entity_poly.pdbx_strand_id
1 'polypeptide(L)'
;MAVLDHDGKVKAGLRSRPIASLDRASLPARVPTLEDLYAECGTDFELSLDIKDPAAAPAVVAVARTAGGEAPGRLWLCHPDWELLAEWRKDFDDVRLVNSTKMREMRRGPERRAAQLSAAGIDTVNLHYEEWTGGLTTLFHRFGVLAFGWDAQHERVLKNLVKMGIDGVFSDHVDRMVDVLRPA
;
A
#
# COMPACT_ATOMS: atom_id res chain seq x y z
N MET A 1 -15.91 10.65 -3.76
CA MET A 1 -14.71 11.26 -4.37
C MET A 1 -13.51 10.87 -3.54
N ALA A 2 -12.50 10.29 -4.13
CA ALA A 2 -11.25 9.92 -3.48
C ALA A 2 -10.22 11.06 -3.63
N VAL A 3 -9.62 11.50 -2.52
CA VAL A 3 -8.57 12.53 -2.50
C VAL A 3 -7.28 11.96 -1.95
N LEU A 4 -6.15 12.48 -2.42
CA LEU A 4 -4.82 12.01 -2.07
C LEU A 4 -4.17 12.99 -1.08
N ASP A 5 -3.82 12.48 0.10
CA ASP A 5 -3.12 13.23 1.15
C ASP A 5 -2.37 12.26 2.07
N HIS A 6 -1.15 12.61 2.45
CA HIS A 6 -0.31 11.73 3.26
C HIS A 6 -0.90 11.47 4.67
N ASP A 7 -1.39 12.53 5.34
CA ASP A 7 -1.82 12.46 6.74
C ASP A 7 -3.33 12.25 6.91
N GLY A 8 -4.11 12.37 5.83
CA GLY A 8 -5.57 12.37 5.86
C GLY A 8 -6.14 13.56 6.63
N LYS A 9 -5.37 14.64 6.78
CA LYS A 9 -5.74 15.82 7.57
C LYS A 9 -5.29 17.11 6.88
N VAL A 10 -6.13 18.13 6.93
CA VAL A 10 -5.79 19.47 6.45
C VAL A 10 -5.82 20.51 7.57
N LYS A 11 -4.94 21.50 7.48
CA LYS A 11 -4.96 22.65 8.36
C LYS A 11 -6.13 23.57 7.98
N ALA A 12 -7.05 23.79 8.92
CA ALA A 12 -8.14 24.76 8.83
C ALA A 12 -7.93 25.80 9.93
N GLY A 13 -7.23 26.88 9.60
CA GLY A 13 -6.75 27.88 10.55
C GLY A 13 -5.72 27.30 11.52
N LEU A 14 -5.96 27.43 12.84
CA LEU A 14 -5.08 26.89 13.89
C LEU A 14 -5.33 25.42 14.23
N ARG A 15 -6.32 24.78 13.63
CA ARG A 15 -6.69 23.40 13.91
C ARG A 15 -6.47 22.50 12.68
N SER A 16 -6.09 21.24 12.93
CA SER A 16 -6.08 20.17 11.92
C SER A 16 -7.43 19.47 11.95
N ARG A 17 -8.02 19.23 10.77
CA ARG A 17 -9.30 18.50 10.60
C ARG A 17 -9.11 17.30 9.70
N PRO A 18 -9.75 16.15 10.00
CA PRO A 18 -9.75 15.01 9.09
C PRO A 18 -10.38 15.39 7.74
N ILE A 19 -9.76 14.97 6.65
CA ILE A 19 -10.27 15.19 5.29
C ILE A 19 -11.65 14.55 5.12
N ALA A 20 -11.85 13.35 5.66
CA ALA A 20 -13.12 12.63 5.65
C ALA A 20 -14.32 13.42 6.25
N SER A 21 -14.04 14.45 7.07
CA SER A 21 -15.09 15.31 7.67
C SER A 21 -15.36 16.58 6.89
N LEU A 22 -14.78 16.77 5.71
CA LEU A 22 -14.85 18.00 4.92
C LEU A 22 -15.43 17.77 3.54
N ASP A 23 -16.26 18.72 3.08
CA ASP A 23 -16.69 18.76 1.68
C ASP A 23 -15.53 19.17 0.76
N ARG A 24 -15.56 18.73 -0.51
CA ARG A 24 -14.55 19.08 -1.51
C ARG A 24 -14.29 20.59 -1.61
N ALA A 25 -15.36 21.39 -1.56
CA ALA A 25 -15.25 22.85 -1.62
C ALA A 25 -14.47 23.47 -0.45
N SER A 26 -14.37 22.75 0.67
CA SER A 26 -13.62 23.16 1.86
C SER A 26 -12.16 22.68 1.87
N LEU A 27 -11.78 21.82 0.90
CA LEU A 27 -10.41 21.34 0.78
C LEU A 27 -9.55 22.33 -0.01
N PRO A 28 -8.27 22.52 0.37
CA PRO A 28 -7.33 23.30 -0.42
C PRO A 28 -7.24 22.78 -1.86
N ALA A 29 -7.15 23.70 -2.83
CA ALA A 29 -7.04 23.34 -4.26
C ALA A 29 -5.84 22.43 -4.58
N ARG A 30 -4.79 22.49 -3.74
CA ARG A 30 -3.58 21.63 -3.87
C ARG A 30 -3.78 20.16 -3.49
N VAL A 31 -4.91 19.77 -2.91
CA VAL A 31 -5.21 18.38 -2.59
C VAL A 31 -5.79 17.73 -3.85
N PRO A 32 -5.00 16.88 -4.56
CA PRO A 32 -5.46 16.26 -5.80
C PRO A 32 -6.47 15.16 -5.52
N THR A 33 -7.27 14.84 -6.51
CA THR A 33 -8.12 13.66 -6.51
C THR A 33 -7.38 12.48 -7.15
N LEU A 34 -7.87 11.28 -6.91
CA LEU A 34 -7.36 10.09 -7.60
C LEU A 34 -7.69 10.13 -9.10
N GLU A 35 -8.83 10.72 -9.46
CA GLU A 35 -9.21 10.97 -10.85
C GLU A 35 -8.20 11.90 -11.55
N ASP A 36 -7.77 12.98 -10.88
CA ASP A 36 -6.74 13.89 -11.42
C ASP A 36 -5.42 13.15 -11.68
N LEU A 37 -5.01 12.28 -10.74
CA LEU A 37 -3.79 11.48 -10.88
C LEU A 37 -3.84 10.59 -12.13
N TYR A 38 -4.91 9.82 -12.32
CA TYR A 38 -5.03 8.96 -13.49
C TYR A 38 -5.19 9.76 -14.80
N ALA A 39 -5.85 10.92 -14.76
CA ALA A 39 -5.98 11.78 -15.93
C ALA A 39 -4.63 12.37 -16.38
N GLU A 40 -3.74 12.69 -15.43
CA GLU A 40 -2.43 13.29 -15.72
C GLU A 40 -1.37 12.23 -16.04
N CYS A 41 -1.33 11.12 -15.30
CA CYS A 41 -0.27 10.11 -15.38
C CYS A 41 -0.63 8.88 -16.23
N GLY A 42 -1.89 8.73 -16.65
CA GLY A 42 -2.38 7.50 -17.29
C GLY A 42 -2.56 6.37 -16.28
N THR A 43 -2.58 5.13 -16.77
CA THR A 43 -2.88 3.93 -15.96
C THR A 43 -1.77 2.86 -15.98
N ASP A 44 -0.65 3.15 -16.66
CA ASP A 44 0.45 2.18 -16.85
C ASP A 44 1.53 2.28 -15.75
N PHE A 45 1.08 2.18 -14.48
CA PHE A 45 1.98 2.15 -13.32
C PHE A 45 1.30 1.46 -12.14
N GLU A 46 2.12 0.91 -11.23
CA GLU A 46 1.65 0.34 -9.97
C GLU A 46 1.36 1.48 -8.98
N LEU A 47 0.15 1.51 -8.43
CA LEU A 47 -0.28 2.53 -7.47
C LEU A 47 -0.59 1.90 -6.11
N SER A 48 0.17 2.25 -5.10
CA SER A 48 -0.05 1.79 -3.72
C SER A 48 -0.61 2.90 -2.86
N LEU A 49 -1.77 2.67 -2.25
CA LEU A 49 -2.49 3.66 -1.44
C LEU A 49 -2.75 3.15 -0.02
N ASP A 50 -2.26 3.89 0.96
CA ASP A 50 -2.67 3.76 2.35
C ASP A 50 -4.09 4.29 2.55
N ILE A 51 -5.04 3.42 2.81
CA ILE A 51 -6.43 3.82 3.02
C ILE A 51 -6.60 4.33 4.46
N LYS A 52 -6.62 5.66 4.61
CA LYS A 52 -6.75 6.31 5.93
C LYS A 52 -8.18 6.33 6.45
N ASP A 53 -9.16 6.33 5.54
CA ASP A 53 -10.59 6.19 5.84
C ASP A 53 -11.13 4.93 5.16
N PRO A 54 -11.46 3.87 5.91
CA PRO A 54 -11.99 2.65 5.33
C PRO A 54 -13.22 2.84 4.43
N ALA A 55 -14.05 3.84 4.71
CA ALA A 55 -15.21 4.16 3.90
C ALA A 55 -14.86 4.70 2.50
N ALA A 56 -13.61 5.12 2.27
CA ALA A 56 -13.14 5.58 0.98
C ALA A 56 -12.79 4.43 0.01
N ALA A 57 -12.52 3.22 0.50
CA ALA A 57 -12.05 2.11 -0.33
C ALA A 57 -12.97 1.81 -1.55
N PRO A 58 -14.31 1.75 -1.42
CA PRO A 58 -15.18 1.55 -2.57
C PRO A 58 -15.06 2.67 -3.62
N ALA A 59 -14.92 3.92 -3.18
CA ALA A 59 -14.76 5.05 -4.09
C ALA A 59 -13.42 5.01 -4.81
N VAL A 60 -12.34 4.63 -4.12
CA VAL A 60 -10.99 4.45 -4.71
C VAL A 60 -11.02 3.38 -5.79
N VAL A 61 -11.61 2.22 -5.52
CA VAL A 61 -11.72 1.12 -6.50
C VAL A 61 -12.59 1.54 -7.69
N ALA A 62 -13.71 2.23 -7.45
CA ALA A 62 -14.57 2.73 -8.52
C ALA A 62 -13.84 3.70 -9.46
N VAL A 63 -12.99 4.58 -8.93
CA VAL A 63 -12.15 5.47 -9.74
C VAL A 63 -11.17 4.68 -10.60
N ALA A 64 -10.45 3.70 -10.05
CA ALA A 64 -9.53 2.87 -10.82
C ALA A 64 -10.26 2.09 -11.93
N ARG A 65 -11.43 1.52 -11.65
CA ARG A 65 -12.27 0.85 -12.65
C ARG A 65 -12.73 1.81 -13.76
N THR A 66 -13.06 3.06 -13.40
CA THR A 66 -13.46 4.09 -14.36
C THR A 66 -12.29 4.56 -15.23
N ALA A 67 -11.09 4.66 -14.65
CA ALA A 67 -9.87 4.97 -15.41
C ALA A 67 -9.58 3.91 -16.49
N GLY A 68 -9.99 2.68 -16.24
CA GLY A 68 -9.97 1.59 -17.23
C GLY A 68 -8.58 0.97 -17.41
N GLY A 69 -8.43 0.22 -18.51
CA GLY A 69 -7.19 -0.51 -18.78
C GLY A 69 -6.85 -1.49 -17.67
N GLU A 70 -5.60 -1.49 -17.23
CA GLU A 70 -5.09 -2.35 -16.14
C GLU A 70 -5.06 -1.66 -14.77
N ALA A 71 -5.62 -0.43 -14.66
CA ALA A 71 -5.58 0.35 -13.42
C ALA A 71 -6.09 -0.42 -12.19
N PRO A 72 -7.20 -1.18 -12.24
CA PRO A 72 -7.62 -1.97 -11.08
C PRO A 72 -6.57 -3.02 -10.67
N GLY A 73 -6.05 -3.80 -11.61
CA GLY A 73 -5.06 -4.85 -11.34
C GLY A 73 -3.71 -4.33 -10.84
N ARG A 74 -3.44 -3.04 -11.04
CA ARG A 74 -2.23 -2.31 -10.59
C ARG A 74 -2.48 -1.44 -9.36
N LEU A 75 -3.69 -1.47 -8.80
CA LEU A 75 -4.03 -0.74 -7.57
C LEU A 75 -3.82 -1.63 -6.35
N TRP A 76 -2.99 -1.16 -5.41
CA TRP A 76 -2.66 -1.81 -4.16
C TRP A 76 -3.27 -1.04 -3.00
N LEU A 77 -4.24 -1.63 -2.29
CA LEU A 77 -4.89 -1.01 -1.14
C LEU A 77 -4.23 -1.49 0.15
N CYS A 78 -3.58 -0.57 0.85
CA CYS A 78 -2.86 -0.86 2.08
C CYS A 78 -3.71 -0.53 3.30
N HIS A 79 -3.80 -1.47 4.26
CA HIS A 79 -4.44 -1.23 5.55
C HIS A 79 -3.80 -2.12 6.65
N PRO A 80 -3.68 -1.65 7.91
CA PRO A 80 -3.10 -2.46 8.99
C PRO A 80 -4.02 -3.58 9.49
N ASP A 81 -5.33 -3.41 9.39
CA ASP A 81 -6.32 -4.39 9.79
C ASP A 81 -6.56 -5.41 8.67
N TRP A 82 -6.03 -6.62 8.85
CA TRP A 82 -6.15 -7.71 7.87
C TRP A 82 -7.60 -8.28 7.82
N GLU A 83 -8.38 -8.18 8.89
CA GLU A 83 -9.77 -8.63 8.92
C GLU A 83 -10.64 -7.73 8.03
N LEU A 84 -10.39 -6.42 8.08
CA LEU A 84 -11.02 -5.47 7.17
C LEU A 84 -10.61 -5.71 5.69
N LEU A 85 -9.34 -6.02 5.44
CA LEU A 85 -8.89 -6.39 4.09
C LEU A 85 -9.61 -7.66 3.60
N ALA A 86 -9.82 -8.64 4.48
CA ALA A 86 -10.57 -9.85 4.15
C ALA A 86 -12.05 -9.55 3.80
N GLU A 87 -12.66 -8.55 4.45
CA GLU A 87 -14.00 -8.07 4.05
C GLU A 87 -13.94 -7.38 2.67
N TRP A 88 -12.96 -6.51 2.42
CA TRP A 88 -12.80 -5.86 1.12
C TRP A 88 -12.58 -6.86 -0.02
N ARG A 89 -11.90 -7.99 0.22
CA ARG A 89 -11.68 -9.01 -0.81
C ARG A 89 -12.98 -9.61 -1.35
N LYS A 90 -14.06 -9.58 -0.56
CA LYS A 90 -15.37 -10.08 -1.00
C LYS A 90 -15.99 -9.22 -2.13
N ASP A 91 -15.65 -7.92 -2.14
CA ASP A 91 -16.22 -6.94 -3.07
C ASP A 91 -15.20 -6.50 -4.14
N PHE A 92 -13.90 -6.72 -3.91
CA PHE A 92 -12.81 -6.25 -4.74
C PHE A 92 -11.88 -7.42 -5.11
N ASP A 93 -12.22 -8.14 -6.17
CA ASP A 93 -11.43 -9.27 -6.70
C ASP A 93 -10.37 -8.84 -7.73
N ASP A 94 -10.50 -7.63 -8.26
CA ASP A 94 -9.70 -7.05 -9.34
C ASP A 94 -8.57 -6.10 -8.87
N VAL A 95 -8.41 -5.89 -7.56
CA VAL A 95 -7.35 -5.07 -6.99
C VAL A 95 -6.43 -5.88 -6.07
N ARG A 96 -5.26 -5.35 -5.73
CA ARG A 96 -4.32 -5.94 -4.80
C ARG A 96 -4.55 -5.44 -3.37
N LEU A 97 -4.47 -6.34 -2.39
CA LEU A 97 -4.64 -6.01 -0.98
C LEU A 97 -3.34 -6.23 -0.21
N VAL A 98 -2.97 -5.24 0.61
CA VAL A 98 -1.71 -5.20 1.34
C VAL A 98 -1.96 -5.04 2.83
N ASN A 99 -1.59 -6.03 3.63
CA ASN A 99 -1.59 -5.91 5.07
C ASN A 99 -0.33 -5.14 5.54
N SER A 100 -0.44 -3.82 5.63
CA SER A 100 0.64 -2.93 6.11
C SER A 100 0.62 -2.89 7.64
N THR A 101 1.53 -3.64 8.28
CA THR A 101 1.48 -3.92 9.71
C THR A 101 2.88 -3.91 10.35
N LYS A 102 2.99 -4.41 11.57
CA LYS A 102 4.27 -4.59 12.31
C LYS A 102 4.31 -5.99 12.92
N MET A 103 5.50 -6.55 13.08
CA MET A 103 5.67 -7.88 13.67
C MET A 103 4.98 -8.02 15.05
N ARG A 104 5.04 -6.97 15.87
CA ARG A 104 4.39 -6.95 17.20
C ARG A 104 2.87 -7.09 17.15
N GLU A 105 2.22 -6.76 16.03
CA GLU A 105 0.78 -6.92 15.82
C GLU A 105 0.41 -8.34 15.36
N MET A 106 1.40 -9.16 15.02
CA MET A 106 1.21 -10.57 14.68
C MET A 106 1.24 -11.44 15.95
N ARG A 107 0.29 -11.19 16.88
CA ARG A 107 0.25 -11.77 18.25
C ARG A 107 0.41 -13.28 18.33
N ARG A 108 0.10 -14.02 17.26
CA ARG A 108 0.21 -15.49 17.20
C ARG A 108 1.33 -15.94 16.24
N GLY A 109 2.26 -15.04 15.95
CA GLY A 109 3.42 -15.27 15.09
C GLY A 109 3.16 -15.07 13.60
N PRO A 110 4.23 -14.89 12.82
CA PRO A 110 4.16 -14.60 11.40
C PRO A 110 3.62 -15.78 10.57
N GLU A 111 3.87 -17.03 10.97
CA GLU A 111 3.37 -18.22 10.29
C GLU A 111 1.84 -18.26 10.24
N ARG A 112 1.21 -17.99 11.38
CA ARG A 112 -0.25 -17.92 11.46
C ARG A 112 -0.78 -16.73 10.65
N ARG A 113 -0.10 -15.57 10.70
CA ARG A 113 -0.49 -14.42 9.89
C ARG A 113 -0.39 -14.75 8.38
N ALA A 114 0.70 -15.37 7.94
CA ALA A 114 0.85 -15.79 6.55
C ALA A 114 -0.29 -16.71 6.09
N ALA A 115 -0.64 -17.71 6.91
CA ALA A 115 -1.77 -18.60 6.64
C ALA A 115 -3.12 -17.85 6.59
N GLN A 116 -3.34 -16.87 7.48
CA GLN A 116 -4.55 -16.04 7.49
C GLN A 116 -4.67 -15.17 6.24
N LEU A 117 -3.58 -14.49 5.85
CA LEU A 117 -3.55 -13.65 4.64
C LEU A 117 -3.81 -14.48 3.39
N SER A 118 -3.14 -15.62 3.26
CA SER A 118 -3.34 -16.57 2.15
C SER A 118 -4.79 -17.05 2.06
N ALA A 119 -5.35 -17.50 3.18
CA ALA A 119 -6.73 -18.00 3.22
C ALA A 119 -7.77 -16.90 2.92
N ALA A 120 -7.46 -15.64 3.25
CA ALA A 120 -8.32 -14.49 2.98
C ALA A 120 -8.11 -13.89 1.58
N GLY A 121 -7.18 -14.42 0.77
CA GLY A 121 -6.86 -13.88 -0.55
C GLY A 121 -6.18 -12.50 -0.50
N ILE A 122 -5.48 -12.18 0.58
CA ILE A 122 -4.70 -10.95 0.71
C ILE A 122 -3.33 -11.18 0.07
N ASP A 123 -2.96 -10.32 -0.87
CA ASP A 123 -1.83 -10.54 -1.78
C ASP A 123 -0.48 -10.33 -1.10
N THR A 124 -0.39 -9.41 -0.13
CA THR A 124 0.90 -8.90 0.33
C THR A 124 0.89 -8.58 1.82
N VAL A 125 2.04 -8.78 2.47
CA VAL A 125 2.35 -8.20 3.78
C VAL A 125 3.42 -7.11 3.61
N ASN A 126 3.23 -5.96 4.25
CA ASN A 126 4.18 -4.86 4.24
C ASN A 126 4.65 -4.54 5.66
N LEU A 127 5.97 -4.65 5.89
CA LEU A 127 6.61 -4.42 7.18
C LEU A 127 7.71 -3.36 7.07
N HIS A 128 8.08 -2.76 8.19
CA HIS A 128 9.28 -1.92 8.26
C HIS A 128 10.53 -2.72 7.84
N TYR A 129 11.46 -2.09 7.12
CA TYR A 129 12.63 -2.78 6.56
C TYR A 129 13.45 -3.56 7.59
N GLU A 130 13.51 -3.07 8.84
CA GLU A 130 14.24 -3.71 9.94
C GLU A 130 13.62 -5.02 10.41
N GLU A 131 12.34 -5.23 10.16
CA GLU A 131 11.63 -6.42 10.60
C GLU A 131 11.84 -7.61 9.65
N TRP A 132 12.42 -7.37 8.46
CA TRP A 132 12.64 -8.39 7.46
C TRP A 132 13.92 -9.22 7.70
N THR A 133 13.80 -10.52 7.46
CA THR A 133 14.89 -11.48 7.33
C THR A 133 14.61 -12.39 6.14
N GLY A 134 15.64 -13.01 5.55
CA GLY A 134 15.43 -13.95 4.44
C GLY A 134 14.53 -15.14 4.83
N GLY A 135 14.58 -15.58 6.09
CA GLY A 135 13.68 -16.61 6.59
C GLY A 135 12.22 -16.17 6.64
N LEU A 136 11.97 -14.91 7.04
CA LEU A 136 10.63 -14.35 7.08
C LEU A 136 10.05 -14.15 5.67
N THR A 137 10.85 -13.65 4.73
CA THR A 137 10.44 -13.53 3.31
C THR A 137 10.06 -14.90 2.75
N THR A 138 10.93 -15.91 2.92
CA THR A 138 10.65 -17.29 2.50
C THR A 138 9.36 -17.84 3.14
N LEU A 139 9.12 -17.53 4.42
CA LEU A 139 7.91 -17.96 5.10
C LEU A 139 6.66 -17.43 4.39
N PHE A 140 6.55 -16.11 4.14
CA PHE A 140 5.39 -15.54 3.47
C PHE A 140 5.24 -16.07 2.05
N HIS A 141 6.32 -16.19 1.29
CA HIS A 141 6.29 -16.78 -0.06
C HIS A 141 5.75 -18.21 -0.09
N ARG A 142 6.05 -19.05 0.91
CA ARG A 142 5.49 -20.42 1.01
C ARG A 142 3.96 -20.42 1.13
N PHE A 143 3.37 -19.35 1.62
CA PHE A 143 1.91 -19.15 1.67
C PHE A 143 1.36 -18.40 0.45
N GLY A 144 2.18 -18.08 -0.55
CA GLY A 144 1.79 -17.29 -1.72
C GLY A 144 1.53 -15.82 -1.43
N VAL A 145 2.07 -15.29 -0.31
CA VAL A 145 1.95 -13.89 0.10
C VAL A 145 3.23 -13.16 -0.25
N LEU A 146 3.12 -12.07 -0.99
CA LEU A 146 4.25 -11.19 -1.34
C LEU A 146 4.75 -10.43 -0.12
N ALA A 147 6.02 -10.05 -0.15
CA ALA A 147 6.72 -9.38 0.92
C ALA A 147 7.16 -7.97 0.49
N PHE A 148 6.61 -6.92 1.12
CA PHE A 148 7.00 -5.54 0.86
C PHE A 148 7.71 -4.94 2.07
N GLY A 149 8.69 -4.04 1.81
CA GLY A 149 9.45 -3.36 2.86
C GLY A 149 9.34 -1.84 2.74
N TRP A 150 8.94 -1.16 3.82
CA TRP A 150 8.85 0.29 3.83
C TRP A 150 9.98 0.94 4.63
N ASP A 151 10.19 2.26 4.41
CA ASP A 151 11.25 3.10 4.96
C ASP A 151 12.68 2.68 4.55
N ALA A 152 12.84 2.13 3.35
CA ALA A 152 14.11 1.66 2.82
C ALA A 152 14.93 2.82 2.21
N GLN A 153 15.41 3.77 3.03
CA GLN A 153 16.00 5.03 2.58
C GLN A 153 17.48 4.95 2.17
N HIS A 154 18.18 3.88 2.50
CA HIS A 154 19.61 3.73 2.27
C HIS A 154 19.93 2.60 1.29
N GLU A 155 20.88 2.82 0.40
CA GLU A 155 21.34 1.84 -0.60
C GLU A 155 21.71 0.48 0.02
N ARG A 156 22.38 0.49 1.17
CA ARG A 156 22.71 -0.75 1.90
C ARG A 156 21.46 -1.51 2.33
N VAL A 157 20.42 -0.81 2.77
CA VAL A 157 19.13 -1.41 3.17
C VAL A 157 18.44 -2.00 1.95
N LEU A 158 18.34 -1.25 0.87
CA LEU A 158 17.78 -1.71 -0.41
C LEU A 158 18.48 -2.97 -0.91
N LYS A 159 19.82 -2.97 -0.96
CA LYS A 159 20.62 -4.15 -1.36
C LYS A 159 20.37 -5.37 -0.45
N ASN A 160 20.21 -5.16 0.84
CA ASN A 160 19.91 -6.25 1.77
C ASN A 160 18.51 -6.82 1.54
N LEU A 161 17.50 -5.96 1.36
CA LEU A 161 16.12 -6.39 1.07
C LEU A 161 16.06 -7.20 -0.23
N VAL A 162 16.71 -6.74 -1.30
CA VAL A 162 16.81 -7.49 -2.56
C VAL A 162 17.44 -8.87 -2.35
N LYS A 163 18.54 -8.96 -1.56
CA LYS A 163 19.18 -10.26 -1.22
C LYS A 163 18.27 -11.18 -0.39
N MET A 164 17.35 -10.63 0.38
CA MET A 164 16.36 -11.39 1.15
C MET A 164 15.20 -11.88 0.28
N GLY A 165 15.11 -11.44 -0.99
CA GLY A 165 14.04 -11.80 -1.91
C GLY A 165 12.76 -10.99 -1.70
N ILE A 166 12.87 -9.72 -1.26
CA ILE A 166 11.71 -8.84 -1.10
C ILE A 166 11.10 -8.54 -2.48
N ASP A 167 9.77 -8.48 -2.56
CA ASP A 167 9.06 -8.28 -3.83
C ASP A 167 8.81 -6.80 -4.15
N GLY A 168 8.77 -5.94 -3.13
CA GLY A 168 8.60 -4.50 -3.31
C GLY A 168 9.17 -3.70 -2.16
N VAL A 169 9.58 -2.46 -2.45
CA VAL A 169 10.12 -1.54 -1.46
C VAL A 169 9.52 -0.14 -1.59
N PHE A 170 9.41 0.56 -0.47
CA PHE A 170 9.02 1.96 -0.43
C PHE A 170 10.18 2.80 0.09
N SER A 171 10.54 3.83 -0.69
CA SER A 171 11.62 4.78 -0.39
C SER A 171 11.29 6.14 -0.97
N ASP A 172 11.77 7.20 -0.32
CA ASP A 172 11.71 8.57 -0.85
C ASP A 172 12.83 8.84 -1.89
N HIS A 173 13.74 7.87 -2.09
CA HIS A 173 14.92 7.99 -2.95
C HIS A 173 14.82 7.06 -4.17
N VAL A 174 14.03 7.47 -5.17
CA VAL A 174 13.80 6.71 -6.41
C VAL A 174 15.10 6.41 -7.16
N ASP A 175 16.04 7.34 -7.21
CA ASP A 175 17.37 7.19 -7.78
C ASP A 175 18.12 5.99 -7.19
N ARG A 176 18.16 5.88 -5.87
CA ARG A 176 18.79 4.75 -5.16
C ARG A 176 18.10 3.43 -5.42
N MET A 177 16.75 3.44 -5.49
CA MET A 177 15.97 2.23 -5.81
C MET A 177 16.35 1.71 -7.20
N VAL A 178 16.40 2.60 -8.21
CA VAL A 178 16.75 2.25 -9.57
C VAL A 178 18.20 1.76 -9.67
N ASP A 179 19.15 2.44 -9.01
CA ASP A 179 20.58 2.07 -9.06
C ASP A 179 20.85 0.69 -8.46
N VAL A 180 20.13 0.33 -7.38
CA VAL A 180 20.26 -1.01 -6.73
C VAL A 180 19.76 -2.14 -7.64
N LEU A 181 18.78 -1.87 -8.49
CA LEU A 181 18.18 -2.87 -9.39
C LEU A 181 18.86 -2.96 -10.74
N ARG A 182 19.78 -2.03 -11.09
CA ARG A 182 20.55 -2.14 -12.33
C ARG A 182 21.49 -3.35 -12.28
N PRO A 183 21.49 -4.21 -13.30
CA PRO A 183 22.50 -5.26 -13.42
C PRO A 183 23.89 -4.64 -13.46
N ALA A 184 24.85 -5.25 -12.76
CA ALA A 184 26.25 -4.88 -12.79
C ALA A 184 26.89 -5.17 -14.15
#